data_abea5b273766f37398abf9ff1648e9ac
#
_entry.id   abea5b273766f37398abf9ff1648e9ac
#
_cell.length_a   1.000
_cell.length_b   1.000
_cell.length_c   1.000
_cell.angle_alpha   90.00
_cell.angle_beta   90.00
_cell.angle_gamma   90.00
#
_symmetry.space_group_name_H-M   'P 1'
#
loop_
_entity.id
_entity.type
_entity.pdbx_description
1 polymer ?
#
loop_
_entity_poly.entity_id
_entity_poly.type
_entity_poly.pdbx_seq_one_letter_code
_entity_poly.pdbx_strand_id
1 'polypeptide(L)'
;WKGRSAPRRTANIAREIRRAIRRGHPSGALDIINNKSNLRYLTASEEAHLRGEIAHAYFIFGVDDKAVRAARQAIAKDTEQAFMGYWAGGLASWRAERFELAGSFFRTLAEMENAPDVLRAGAAFWAHRVAMRFGQTLQADSYMNIAATYPETFYGVMAVQAAGQRYEIDFSLPAITDDFRVWLVAQKGGQRALALLQVGNWTRAARELRYLVEEMPPAFQRDLIAFATRN
;
A
#
# COMPACT_ATOMS: atom_id res chain seq x y z
N TRP A 1 -7.50 5.19 31.74
CA TRP A 1 -7.43 3.76 31.39
C TRP A 1 -7.68 3.52 29.91
N LYS A 2 -6.80 4.08 29.08
CA LYS A 2 -6.89 3.95 27.61
C LYS A 2 -5.59 3.30 27.12
N GLY A 3 -5.43 1.99 27.16
CA GLY A 3 -4.15 1.63 26.58
C GLY A 3 -3.71 0.19 26.40
N ARG A 4 -4.31 -0.83 26.99
CA ARG A 4 -3.75 -2.20 26.86
C ARG A 4 -4.66 -3.27 26.25
N SER A 5 -5.96 -3.01 26.07
CA SER A 5 -6.87 -3.92 25.35
C SER A 5 -7.18 -3.48 23.92
N ALA A 6 -6.73 -2.30 23.51
CA ALA A 6 -7.03 -1.69 22.24
C ALA A 6 -6.48 -2.48 21.01
N PRO A 7 -5.20 -2.91 20.93
CA PRO A 7 -4.68 -3.52 19.71
C PRO A 7 -5.43 -4.78 19.26
N ARG A 8 -5.82 -5.66 20.21
CA ARG A 8 -6.60 -6.86 19.89
C ARG A 8 -8.01 -6.54 19.43
N ARG A 9 -8.65 -5.54 20.03
CA ARG A 9 -10.01 -5.13 19.63
C ARG A 9 -10.01 -4.40 18.30
N THR A 10 -9.08 -3.49 18.08
CA THR A 10 -8.84 -2.84 16.77
C THR A 10 -8.62 -3.88 15.68
N ALA A 11 -7.74 -4.86 15.91
CA ALA A 11 -7.49 -5.93 14.96
C ALA A 11 -8.73 -6.78 14.67
N ASN A 12 -9.59 -7.02 15.66
CA ASN A 12 -10.85 -7.74 15.45
C ASN A 12 -11.84 -6.93 14.62
N ILE A 13 -12.02 -5.64 14.94
CA ILE A 13 -12.89 -4.72 14.17
C ILE A 13 -12.42 -4.66 12.70
N ALA A 14 -11.12 -4.46 12.46
CA ALA A 14 -10.56 -4.45 11.13
C ALA A 14 -10.81 -5.77 10.38
N ARG A 15 -10.67 -6.91 11.07
CA ARG A 15 -10.94 -8.23 10.49
C ARG A 15 -12.42 -8.42 10.11
N GLU A 16 -13.34 -7.94 10.93
CA GLU A 16 -14.78 -8.00 10.66
C GLU A 16 -15.15 -7.12 9.47
N ILE A 17 -14.63 -5.89 9.40
CA ILE A 17 -14.80 -4.98 8.27
C ILE A 17 -14.29 -5.61 6.98
N ARG A 18 -13.05 -6.10 6.97
CA ARG A 18 -12.46 -6.76 5.79
C ARG A 18 -13.20 -8.04 5.39
N ARG A 19 -13.76 -8.78 6.36
CA ARG A 19 -14.62 -9.93 6.08
C ARG A 19 -15.92 -9.52 5.40
N ALA A 20 -16.58 -8.45 5.86
CA ALA A 20 -17.78 -7.91 5.24
C ALA A 20 -17.49 -7.44 3.79
N ILE A 21 -16.39 -6.72 3.59
CA ILE A 21 -15.92 -6.29 2.25
C ILE A 21 -15.71 -7.49 1.33
N ARG A 22 -14.98 -8.51 1.76
CA ARG A 22 -14.73 -9.72 0.94
C ARG A 22 -15.99 -10.50 0.58
N ARG A 23 -17.05 -10.38 1.38
CA ARG A 23 -18.37 -10.97 1.11
C ARG A 23 -19.26 -10.10 0.19
N GLY A 24 -18.76 -8.97 -0.30
CA GLY A 24 -19.52 -8.07 -1.15
C GLY A 24 -20.48 -7.14 -0.38
N HIS A 25 -20.26 -6.93 0.92
CA HIS A 25 -21.14 -6.15 1.78
C HIS A 25 -20.46 -4.89 2.35
N PRO A 26 -20.06 -3.90 1.52
CA PRO A 26 -19.43 -2.68 2.03
C PRO A 26 -20.34 -1.85 2.93
N SER A 27 -21.67 -1.94 2.77
CA SER A 27 -22.63 -1.29 3.68
C SER A 27 -22.57 -1.90 5.08
N GLY A 28 -22.49 -3.23 5.18
CA GLY A 28 -22.29 -3.91 6.47
C GLY A 28 -20.96 -3.54 7.13
N ALA A 29 -19.91 -3.36 6.32
CA ALA A 29 -18.63 -2.86 6.84
C ALA A 29 -18.76 -1.44 7.41
N LEU A 30 -19.56 -0.58 6.74
CA LEU A 30 -19.85 0.78 7.23
C LEU A 30 -20.65 0.75 8.55
N ASP A 31 -21.59 -0.17 8.71
CA ASP A 31 -22.35 -0.33 9.95
C ASP A 31 -21.45 -0.76 11.12
N ILE A 32 -20.50 -1.66 10.87
CA ILE A 32 -19.51 -2.09 11.87
C ILE A 32 -18.68 -0.92 12.35
N ILE A 33 -18.16 -0.08 11.45
CA ILE A 33 -17.31 1.06 11.84
C ILE A 33 -18.13 2.19 12.47
N ASN A 34 -19.39 2.37 12.11
CA ASN A 34 -20.26 3.40 12.70
C ASN A 34 -20.79 3.03 14.08
N ASN A 35 -20.62 1.78 14.51
CA ASN A 35 -21.03 1.36 15.85
C ASN A 35 -20.18 2.08 16.90
N LYS A 36 -20.83 2.88 17.78
CA LYS A 36 -20.18 3.65 18.85
C LYS A 36 -19.34 2.79 19.78
N SER A 37 -19.73 1.53 20.00
CA SER A 37 -18.94 0.59 20.81
C SER A 37 -17.62 0.19 20.18
N ASN A 38 -17.51 0.22 18.85
CA ASN A 38 -16.29 -0.05 18.09
C ASN A 38 -15.42 1.21 17.98
N LEU A 39 -16.03 2.36 17.68
CA LEU A 39 -15.31 3.63 17.51
C LEU A 39 -14.42 4.00 18.70
N ARG A 40 -14.84 3.71 19.91
CA ARG A 40 -14.04 4.02 21.12
C ARG A 40 -12.69 3.28 21.21
N TYR A 41 -12.48 2.26 20.40
CA TYR A 41 -11.24 1.49 20.34
C TYR A 41 -10.33 1.86 19.16
N LEU A 42 -10.80 2.74 18.27
CA LEU A 42 -10.06 3.19 17.09
C LEU A 42 -9.46 4.57 17.35
N THR A 43 -8.21 4.76 16.94
CA THR A 43 -7.63 6.09 16.78
C THR A 43 -8.22 6.76 15.54
N ALA A 44 -8.03 8.08 15.40
CA ALA A 44 -8.46 8.80 14.19
C ALA A 44 -7.83 8.20 12.92
N SER A 45 -6.55 7.87 12.98
CA SER A 45 -5.81 7.27 11.87
C SER A 45 -6.33 5.86 11.51
N GLU A 46 -6.57 5.00 12.50
CA GLU A 46 -7.15 3.67 12.27
C GLU A 46 -8.57 3.75 11.69
N GLU A 47 -9.38 4.71 12.17
CA GLU A 47 -10.71 4.95 11.62
C GLU A 47 -10.62 5.46 10.17
N ALA A 48 -9.72 6.41 9.87
CA ALA A 48 -9.50 6.93 8.53
C ALA A 48 -9.07 5.82 7.55
N HIS A 49 -8.14 4.99 7.97
CA HIS A 49 -7.67 3.85 7.17
C HIS A 49 -8.80 2.87 6.83
N LEU A 50 -9.57 2.44 7.84
CA LEU A 50 -10.68 1.50 7.63
C LEU A 50 -11.82 2.09 6.79
N ARG A 51 -12.14 3.39 6.97
CA ARG A 51 -13.11 4.08 6.11
C ARG A 51 -12.62 4.20 4.68
N GLY A 52 -11.30 4.38 4.47
CA GLY A 52 -10.67 4.36 3.16
C GLY A 52 -10.82 2.99 2.47
N GLU A 53 -10.60 1.88 3.20
CA GLU A 53 -10.84 0.53 2.67
C GLU A 53 -12.33 0.33 2.27
N ILE A 54 -13.27 0.86 3.06
CA ILE A 54 -14.71 0.80 2.74
C ILE A 54 -15.03 1.66 1.51
N ALA A 55 -14.42 2.84 1.38
CA ALA A 55 -14.58 3.69 0.19
C ALA A 55 -14.09 2.96 -1.06
N HIS A 56 -12.93 2.32 -0.99
CA HIS A 56 -12.39 1.53 -2.07
C HIS A 56 -13.30 0.34 -2.42
N ALA A 57 -13.87 -0.34 -1.43
CA ALA A 57 -14.83 -1.40 -1.67
C ALA A 57 -16.08 -0.90 -2.42
N TYR A 58 -16.66 0.23 -2.02
CA TYR A 58 -17.78 0.82 -2.76
C TYR A 58 -17.41 1.16 -4.21
N PHE A 59 -16.19 1.68 -4.43
CA PHE A 59 -15.69 1.91 -5.78
C PHE A 59 -15.61 0.62 -6.60
N ILE A 60 -15.02 -0.46 -6.05
CA ILE A 60 -14.92 -1.77 -6.71
C ILE A 60 -16.31 -2.31 -7.07
N PHE A 61 -17.30 -2.14 -6.20
CA PHE A 61 -18.69 -2.58 -6.46
C PHE A 61 -19.52 -1.60 -7.31
N GLY A 62 -18.92 -0.57 -7.86
CA GLY A 62 -19.61 0.35 -8.79
C GLY A 62 -20.54 1.37 -8.12
N VAL A 63 -20.42 1.60 -6.81
CA VAL A 63 -21.30 2.50 -6.05
C VAL A 63 -20.57 3.81 -5.74
N ASP A 64 -20.29 4.60 -6.80
CA ASP A 64 -19.41 5.77 -6.76
C ASP A 64 -19.82 6.84 -5.73
N ASP A 65 -21.10 7.17 -5.65
CA ASP A 65 -21.57 8.16 -4.67
C ASP A 65 -21.31 7.74 -3.22
N LYS A 66 -21.44 6.45 -2.91
CA LYS A 66 -21.10 5.93 -1.58
C LYS A 66 -19.59 5.89 -1.37
N ALA A 67 -18.81 5.58 -2.41
CA ALA A 67 -17.36 5.61 -2.37
C ALA A 67 -16.86 7.02 -2.02
N VAL A 68 -17.34 8.05 -2.73
CA VAL A 68 -16.97 9.46 -2.47
C VAL A 68 -17.38 9.89 -1.07
N ARG A 69 -18.58 9.52 -0.60
CA ARG A 69 -19.01 9.85 0.77
C ARG A 69 -18.11 9.20 1.82
N ALA A 70 -17.81 7.91 1.69
CA ALA A 70 -16.94 7.19 2.61
C ALA A 70 -15.51 7.73 2.57
N ALA A 71 -15.00 8.11 1.39
CA ALA A 71 -13.71 8.77 1.20
C ALA A 71 -13.62 10.08 1.97
N ARG A 72 -14.61 10.95 1.84
CA ARG A 72 -14.70 12.22 2.59
C ARG A 72 -14.76 11.99 4.10
N GLN A 73 -15.48 10.95 4.55
CA GLN A 73 -15.51 10.59 5.96
C GLN A 73 -14.15 10.12 6.47
N ALA A 74 -13.40 9.35 5.67
CA ALA A 74 -12.03 8.94 5.99
C ALA A 74 -11.11 10.16 6.16
N ILE A 75 -11.12 11.07 5.19
CA ILE A 75 -10.32 12.29 5.17
C ILE A 75 -10.66 13.20 6.37
N ALA A 76 -11.95 13.34 6.71
CA ALA A 76 -12.37 14.13 7.86
C ALA A 76 -11.89 13.58 9.22
N LYS A 77 -11.46 12.30 9.29
CA LYS A 77 -10.91 11.70 10.51
C LYS A 77 -9.41 11.94 10.64
N ASP A 78 -8.69 11.77 9.56
CA ASP A 78 -7.25 11.99 9.52
C ASP A 78 -6.83 12.28 8.08
N THR A 79 -6.55 13.55 7.78
CA THR A 79 -6.17 13.99 6.43
C THR A 79 -4.84 13.40 5.98
N GLU A 80 -3.91 13.16 6.91
CA GLU A 80 -2.55 12.70 6.61
C GLU A 80 -2.44 11.17 6.47
N GLN A 81 -3.46 10.42 6.90
CA GLN A 81 -3.44 8.96 6.90
C GLN A 81 -4.59 8.34 6.07
N ALA A 82 -5.45 9.17 5.47
CA ALA A 82 -6.58 8.71 4.66
C ALA A 82 -6.20 8.36 3.21
N PHE A 83 -5.00 7.82 2.95
CA PHE A 83 -4.48 7.56 1.60
C PHE A 83 -5.46 6.81 0.70
N MET A 84 -6.03 5.72 1.21
CA MET A 84 -7.00 4.92 0.47
C MET A 84 -8.32 5.67 0.25
N GLY A 85 -8.67 6.60 1.15
CA GLY A 85 -9.81 7.51 0.97
C GLY A 85 -9.61 8.43 -0.23
N TYR A 86 -8.46 9.11 -0.31
CA TYR A 86 -8.12 9.95 -1.46
C TYR A 86 -8.09 9.14 -2.76
N TRP A 87 -7.46 7.97 -2.75
CA TRP A 87 -7.38 7.10 -3.90
C TRP A 87 -8.76 6.68 -4.41
N ALA A 88 -9.59 6.11 -3.53
CA ALA A 88 -10.93 5.64 -3.88
C ALA A 88 -11.87 6.79 -4.26
N GLY A 89 -11.80 7.92 -3.55
CA GLY A 89 -12.56 9.12 -3.86
C GLY A 89 -12.20 9.69 -5.23
N GLY A 90 -10.92 9.70 -5.58
CA GLY A 90 -10.43 10.13 -6.88
C GLY A 90 -10.94 9.25 -8.01
N LEU A 91 -10.77 7.92 -7.88
CA LEU A 91 -11.21 6.96 -8.89
C LEU A 91 -12.74 6.96 -9.07
N ALA A 92 -13.50 6.99 -7.98
CA ALA A 92 -14.96 7.07 -8.02
C ALA A 92 -15.46 8.38 -8.67
N SER A 93 -14.81 9.50 -8.34
CA SER A 93 -15.12 10.81 -8.94
C SER A 93 -14.80 10.82 -10.43
N TRP A 94 -13.65 10.25 -10.84
CA TRP A 94 -13.29 10.13 -12.25
C TRP A 94 -14.30 9.30 -13.03
N ARG A 95 -14.70 8.13 -12.53
CA ARG A 95 -15.69 7.28 -13.19
C ARG A 95 -17.07 7.93 -13.29
N ALA A 96 -17.43 8.75 -12.30
CA ALA A 96 -18.65 9.55 -12.29
C ALA A 96 -18.53 10.88 -13.09
N GLU A 97 -17.45 11.08 -13.85
CA GLU A 97 -17.15 12.26 -14.67
C GLU A 97 -17.07 13.59 -13.89
N ARG A 98 -16.82 13.51 -12.57
CA ARG A 98 -16.61 14.67 -11.69
C ARG A 98 -15.12 15.00 -11.64
N PHE A 99 -14.57 15.48 -12.76
CA PHE A 99 -13.14 15.57 -12.99
C PHE A 99 -12.42 16.56 -12.06
N GLU A 100 -13.05 17.71 -11.74
CA GLU A 100 -12.47 18.65 -10.77
C GLU A 100 -12.32 18.01 -9.38
N LEU A 101 -13.35 17.29 -8.95
CA LEU A 101 -13.33 16.57 -7.67
C LEU A 101 -12.31 15.42 -7.69
N ALA A 102 -12.22 14.67 -8.77
CA ALA A 102 -11.20 13.64 -8.96
C ALA A 102 -9.80 14.25 -8.85
N GLY A 103 -9.58 15.38 -9.55
CA GLY A 103 -8.32 16.11 -9.52
C GLY A 103 -7.94 16.58 -8.11
N SER A 104 -8.90 17.07 -7.32
CA SER A 104 -8.61 17.47 -5.95
C SER A 104 -8.10 16.32 -5.09
N PHE A 105 -8.73 15.15 -5.17
CA PHE A 105 -8.29 13.95 -4.44
C PHE A 105 -6.91 13.47 -4.89
N PHE A 106 -6.69 13.37 -6.21
CA PHE A 106 -5.44 12.86 -6.75
C PHE A 106 -4.25 13.80 -6.49
N ARG A 107 -4.43 15.11 -6.66
CA ARG A 107 -3.37 16.09 -6.37
C ARG A 107 -2.93 16.00 -4.92
N THR A 108 -3.89 16.05 -3.99
CA THR A 108 -3.57 15.93 -2.57
C THR A 108 -2.77 14.68 -2.26
N LEU A 109 -3.19 13.52 -2.79
CA LEU A 109 -2.49 12.25 -2.53
C LEU A 109 -1.10 12.19 -3.19
N ALA A 110 -0.94 12.76 -4.39
CA ALA A 110 0.35 12.81 -5.08
C ALA A 110 1.39 13.69 -4.34
N GLU A 111 0.93 14.72 -3.64
CA GLU A 111 1.76 15.65 -2.88
C GLU A 111 2.10 15.17 -1.45
N MET A 112 1.43 14.13 -0.96
CA MET A 112 1.69 13.56 0.38
C MET A 112 3.00 12.77 0.41
N GLU A 113 4.05 13.31 1.06
CA GLU A 113 5.36 12.65 1.16
C GLU A 113 5.33 11.34 1.94
N ASN A 114 4.41 11.20 2.90
CA ASN A 114 4.24 10.01 3.73
C ASN A 114 3.32 8.96 3.09
N ALA A 115 2.76 9.22 1.90
CA ALA A 115 1.92 8.23 1.22
C ALA A 115 2.77 7.10 0.62
N PRO A 116 2.23 5.86 0.61
CA PRO A 116 2.91 4.74 -0.06
C PRO A 116 3.20 5.05 -1.54
N ASP A 117 4.40 4.72 -2.00
CA ASP A 117 4.89 5.01 -3.36
C ASP A 117 3.92 4.58 -4.46
N VAL A 118 3.32 3.39 -4.31
CA VAL A 118 2.30 2.86 -5.25
C VAL A 118 1.09 3.79 -5.38
N LEU A 119 0.61 4.33 -4.26
CA LEU A 119 -0.54 5.24 -4.25
C LEU A 119 -0.14 6.63 -4.74
N ARG A 120 1.04 7.09 -4.39
CA ARG A 120 1.58 8.38 -4.80
C ARG A 120 1.81 8.43 -6.31
N ALA A 121 2.48 7.41 -6.86
CA ALA A 121 2.67 7.27 -8.30
C ALA A 121 1.33 7.20 -9.05
N GLY A 122 0.39 6.39 -8.55
CA GLY A 122 -0.94 6.28 -9.13
C GLY A 122 -1.71 7.60 -9.10
N ALA A 123 -1.69 8.29 -7.97
CA ALA A 123 -2.35 9.59 -7.81
C ALA A 123 -1.76 10.66 -8.75
N ALA A 124 -0.44 10.70 -8.87
CA ALA A 124 0.24 11.61 -9.80
C ALA A 124 -0.14 11.31 -11.25
N PHE A 125 -0.13 10.04 -11.66
CA PHE A 125 -0.56 9.63 -13.00
C PHE A 125 -2.02 10.06 -13.29
N TRP A 126 -2.94 9.88 -12.33
CA TRP A 126 -4.33 10.30 -12.52
C TRP A 126 -4.52 11.81 -12.43
N ALA A 127 -3.72 12.53 -11.62
CA ALA A 127 -3.68 13.98 -11.60
C ALA A 127 -3.22 14.55 -12.96
N HIS A 128 -2.18 13.94 -13.58
CA HIS A 128 -1.78 14.24 -14.96
C HIS A 128 -2.96 14.09 -15.92
N ARG A 129 -3.70 12.98 -15.89
CA ARG A 129 -4.86 12.77 -16.78
C ARG A 129 -5.94 13.83 -16.60
N VAL A 130 -6.19 14.26 -15.35
CA VAL A 130 -7.13 15.36 -15.07
C VAL A 130 -6.60 16.67 -15.64
N ALA A 131 -5.35 17.02 -15.42
CA ALA A 131 -4.73 18.24 -15.92
C ALA A 131 -4.76 18.30 -17.45
N MET A 132 -4.45 17.19 -18.14
CA MET A 132 -4.57 17.08 -19.60
C MET A 132 -5.98 17.35 -20.10
N ARG A 133 -7.01 16.85 -19.40
CA ARG A 133 -8.41 17.07 -19.76
C ARG A 133 -8.80 18.55 -19.70
N PHE A 134 -8.17 19.32 -18.83
CA PHE A 134 -8.38 20.78 -18.70
C PHE A 134 -7.37 21.62 -19.49
N GLY A 135 -6.53 21.03 -20.34
CA GLY A 135 -5.52 21.73 -21.12
C GLY A 135 -4.37 22.32 -20.31
N GLN A 136 -4.16 21.87 -19.06
CA GLN A 136 -3.14 22.35 -18.14
C GLN A 136 -1.82 21.56 -18.37
N THR A 137 -1.19 21.74 -19.52
CA THR A 137 -0.04 20.91 -19.97
C THR A 137 1.15 20.97 -19.02
N LEU A 138 1.58 22.14 -18.58
CA LEU A 138 2.72 22.28 -17.65
C LEU A 138 2.47 21.54 -16.32
N GLN A 139 1.25 21.63 -15.80
CA GLN A 139 0.88 20.93 -14.58
C GLN A 139 0.77 19.43 -14.80
N ALA A 140 0.28 19.01 -15.97
CA ALA A 140 0.24 17.61 -16.36
C ALA A 140 1.64 16.99 -16.41
N ASP A 141 2.61 17.69 -17.02
CA ASP A 141 4.00 17.24 -17.11
C ASP A 141 4.63 17.12 -15.71
N SER A 142 4.34 18.07 -14.81
CA SER A 142 4.82 17.99 -13.42
C SER A 142 4.32 16.75 -12.71
N TYR A 143 3.05 16.39 -12.84
CA TYR A 143 2.52 15.17 -12.23
C TYR A 143 3.06 13.90 -12.90
N MET A 144 3.27 13.90 -14.21
CA MET A 144 3.90 12.77 -14.88
C MET A 144 5.33 12.53 -14.36
N ASN A 145 6.09 13.61 -14.14
CA ASN A 145 7.43 13.53 -13.56
C ASN A 145 7.38 12.95 -12.13
N ILE A 146 6.41 13.36 -11.29
CA ILE A 146 6.24 12.76 -9.97
C ILE A 146 5.98 11.24 -10.09
N ALA A 147 5.10 10.80 -10.98
CA ALA A 147 4.85 9.37 -11.17
C ALA A 147 6.12 8.62 -11.61
N ALA A 148 6.92 9.20 -12.50
CA ALA A 148 8.16 8.61 -13.02
C ALA A 148 9.26 8.45 -11.95
N THR A 149 9.19 9.16 -10.82
CA THR A 149 10.14 8.96 -9.70
C THR A 149 9.97 7.63 -8.97
N TYR A 150 8.91 6.86 -9.27
CA TYR A 150 8.60 5.56 -8.67
C TYR A 150 8.59 4.42 -9.72
N PRO A 151 9.70 4.18 -10.42
CA PRO A 151 9.74 3.27 -11.58
C PRO A 151 9.46 1.80 -11.23
N GLU A 152 9.49 1.39 -9.94
CA GLU A 152 9.12 0.05 -9.49
C GLU A 152 7.60 -0.14 -9.36
N THR A 153 6.80 0.93 -9.55
CA THR A 153 5.34 0.87 -9.48
C THR A 153 4.74 0.77 -10.88
N PHE A 154 3.53 0.20 -10.98
CA PHE A 154 2.82 0.11 -12.26
C PHE A 154 2.68 1.48 -12.96
N TYR A 155 2.24 2.51 -12.23
CA TYR A 155 2.06 3.85 -12.79
C TYR A 155 3.38 4.57 -13.05
N GLY A 156 4.41 4.27 -12.27
CA GLY A 156 5.75 4.78 -12.52
C GLY A 156 6.35 4.24 -13.81
N VAL A 157 6.24 2.94 -14.06
CA VAL A 157 6.64 2.34 -15.35
C VAL A 157 5.91 3.00 -16.52
N MET A 158 4.58 3.19 -16.40
CA MET A 158 3.80 3.85 -17.45
C MET A 158 4.26 5.29 -17.67
N ALA A 159 4.61 6.03 -16.62
CA ALA A 159 5.09 7.40 -16.71
C ALA A 159 6.47 7.47 -17.40
N VAL A 160 7.40 6.60 -17.02
CA VAL A 160 8.73 6.49 -17.64
C VAL A 160 8.60 6.19 -19.13
N GLN A 161 7.73 5.24 -19.51
CA GLN A 161 7.48 4.90 -20.92
C GLN A 161 6.84 6.08 -21.68
N ALA A 162 5.88 6.78 -21.08
CA ALA A 162 5.26 7.96 -21.70
C ALA A 162 6.26 9.09 -21.94
N ALA A 163 7.30 9.21 -21.11
CA ALA A 163 8.42 10.13 -21.30
C ALA A 163 9.43 9.67 -22.38
N GLY A 164 9.17 8.55 -23.06
CA GLY A 164 10.07 7.97 -24.07
C GLY A 164 11.33 7.30 -23.49
N GLN A 165 11.36 7.11 -22.18
CA GLN A 165 12.46 6.46 -21.48
C GLN A 165 12.19 4.95 -21.37
N ARG A 166 13.26 4.14 -21.37
CA ARG A 166 13.16 2.71 -21.03
C ARG A 166 13.57 2.53 -19.58
N TYR A 167 12.70 1.92 -18.79
CA TYR A 167 13.06 1.41 -17.49
C TYR A 167 13.55 -0.03 -17.64
N GLU A 168 14.86 -0.19 -17.49
CA GLU A 168 15.45 -1.53 -17.47
C GLU A 168 15.43 -2.05 -16.04
N ILE A 169 14.65 -3.10 -15.81
CA ILE A 169 14.66 -3.78 -14.53
C ILE A 169 15.93 -4.63 -14.47
N ASP A 170 16.81 -4.29 -13.55
CA ASP A 170 17.98 -5.11 -13.27
C ASP A 170 17.55 -6.32 -12.42
N PHE A 171 17.46 -7.48 -13.08
CA PHE A 171 17.19 -8.76 -12.43
C PHE A 171 18.46 -9.45 -11.94
N SER A 172 19.62 -8.81 -12.01
CA SER A 172 20.84 -9.39 -11.49
C SER A 172 20.76 -9.59 -9.98
N LEU A 173 21.06 -10.78 -9.53
CA LEU A 173 21.15 -11.06 -8.10
C LEU A 173 22.50 -10.55 -7.58
N PRO A 174 22.50 -9.69 -6.55
CA PRO A 174 23.74 -9.22 -5.96
C PRO A 174 24.59 -10.39 -5.43
N ALA A 175 25.89 -10.20 -5.39
CA ALA A 175 26.78 -11.15 -4.74
C ALA A 175 26.42 -11.24 -3.26
N ILE A 176 26.37 -12.45 -2.72
CA ILE A 176 26.14 -12.68 -1.30
C ILE A 176 27.44 -12.32 -0.56
N THR A 177 27.36 -11.37 0.37
CA THR A 177 28.52 -10.89 1.12
C THR A 177 29.00 -11.94 2.15
N ASP A 178 30.30 -11.92 2.46
CA ASP A 178 30.85 -12.80 3.49
C ASP A 178 30.32 -12.45 4.89
N ASP A 179 30.08 -11.18 5.16
CA ASP A 179 29.47 -10.72 6.41
C ASP A 179 28.07 -11.33 6.62
N PHE A 180 27.24 -11.38 5.55
CA PHE A 180 25.95 -12.06 5.64
C PHE A 180 26.12 -13.57 5.89
N ARG A 181 27.07 -14.23 5.25
CA ARG A 181 27.34 -15.66 5.48
C ARG A 181 27.72 -15.94 6.93
N VAL A 182 28.63 -15.14 7.47
CA VAL A 182 29.06 -15.22 8.88
C VAL A 182 27.87 -14.98 9.81
N TRP A 183 27.09 -13.93 9.55
CA TRP A 183 25.89 -13.64 10.32
C TRP A 183 24.88 -14.77 10.27
N LEU A 184 24.57 -15.31 9.09
CA LEU A 184 23.59 -16.39 8.90
C LEU A 184 23.97 -17.66 9.68
N VAL A 185 25.25 -18.04 9.61
CA VAL A 185 25.76 -19.23 10.32
C VAL A 185 25.79 -19.01 11.84
N ALA A 186 25.95 -17.79 12.32
CA ALA A 186 25.89 -17.47 13.74
C ALA A 186 24.46 -17.60 14.32
N GLN A 187 23.42 -17.51 13.50
CA GLN A 187 22.03 -17.64 13.94
C GLN A 187 21.62 -19.11 14.01
N LYS A 188 21.01 -19.53 15.12
CA LYS A 188 20.44 -20.91 15.23
C LYS A 188 19.40 -21.22 14.13
N GLY A 189 18.57 -20.23 13.74
CA GLY A 189 17.64 -20.33 12.63
C GLY A 189 18.35 -20.49 11.29
N GLY A 190 19.45 -19.79 11.09
CA GLY A 190 20.31 -19.88 9.91
C GLY A 190 20.93 -21.27 9.75
N GLN A 191 21.50 -21.82 10.84
CA GLN A 191 22.05 -23.18 10.85
C GLN A 191 20.99 -24.24 10.49
N ARG A 192 19.77 -24.11 11.06
CA ARG A 192 18.66 -25.00 10.73
C ARG A 192 18.21 -24.85 9.29
N ALA A 193 18.14 -23.62 8.78
CA ALA A 193 17.78 -23.38 7.38
C ALA A 193 18.79 -24.02 6.42
N LEU A 194 20.09 -23.86 6.68
CA LEU A 194 21.15 -24.46 5.87
C LEU A 194 21.07 -26.00 5.88
N ALA A 195 20.91 -26.61 7.08
CA ALA A 195 20.75 -28.06 7.19
C ALA A 195 19.50 -28.58 6.44
N LEU A 196 18.39 -27.83 6.49
CA LEU A 196 17.16 -28.17 5.78
C LEU A 196 17.33 -28.05 4.26
N LEU A 197 18.09 -27.06 3.77
CA LEU A 197 18.42 -26.95 2.35
C LEU A 197 19.27 -28.12 1.87
N GLN A 198 20.26 -28.57 2.66
CA GLN A 198 21.10 -29.71 2.33
C GLN A 198 20.29 -31.01 2.14
N VAL A 199 19.18 -31.17 2.86
CA VAL A 199 18.30 -32.34 2.72
C VAL A 199 17.10 -32.09 1.79
N GLY A 200 17.09 -31.00 1.03
CA GLY A 200 16.05 -30.66 0.06
C GLY A 200 14.71 -30.22 0.66
N ASN A 201 14.66 -29.86 1.95
CA ASN A 201 13.42 -29.43 2.61
C ASN A 201 13.21 -27.92 2.51
N TRP A 202 12.97 -27.45 1.30
CA TRP A 202 12.82 -26.04 0.94
C TRP A 202 11.73 -25.32 1.76
N THR A 203 10.59 -25.95 1.97
CA THR A 203 9.45 -25.36 2.67
C THR A 203 9.79 -25.02 4.12
N ARG A 204 10.50 -25.92 4.83
CA ARG A 204 10.91 -25.68 6.20
C ARG A 204 12.07 -24.70 6.28
N ALA A 205 13.02 -24.78 5.37
CA ALA A 205 14.12 -23.82 5.27
C ALA A 205 13.61 -22.38 5.08
N ALA A 206 12.66 -22.17 4.16
CA ALA A 206 12.03 -20.87 3.93
C ALA A 206 11.28 -20.35 5.17
N ARG A 207 10.75 -21.22 6.01
CA ARG A 207 10.13 -20.83 7.28
C ARG A 207 11.15 -20.32 8.29
N GLU A 208 12.27 -21.03 8.45
CA GLU A 208 13.36 -20.58 9.32
C GLU A 208 13.93 -19.22 8.87
N LEU A 209 14.17 -19.06 7.57
CA LEU A 209 14.65 -17.80 7.02
C LEU A 209 13.67 -16.65 7.25
N ARG A 210 12.36 -16.89 7.15
CA ARG A 210 11.34 -15.86 7.43
C ARG A 210 11.37 -15.36 8.88
N TYR A 211 11.61 -16.24 9.84
CA TYR A 211 11.75 -15.81 11.24
C TYR A 211 13.00 -14.96 11.47
N LEU A 212 14.07 -15.18 10.71
CA LEU A 212 15.27 -14.38 10.81
C LEU A 212 15.12 -12.95 10.29
N VAL A 213 14.15 -12.69 9.42
CA VAL A 213 13.93 -11.35 8.85
C VAL A 213 13.63 -10.32 9.93
N GLU A 214 12.94 -10.69 11.01
CA GLU A 214 12.57 -9.79 12.10
C GLU A 214 13.78 -9.31 12.92
N GLU A 215 14.85 -10.11 12.98
CA GLU A 215 16.07 -9.83 13.73
C GLU A 215 17.25 -9.42 12.84
N MET A 216 17.05 -9.42 11.51
CA MET A 216 18.12 -9.23 10.55
C MET A 216 18.48 -7.75 10.38
N PRO A 217 19.78 -7.40 10.37
CA PRO A 217 20.23 -6.07 10.00
C PRO A 217 19.72 -5.67 8.60
N PRO A 218 19.20 -4.45 8.41
CA PRO A 218 18.67 -3.99 7.12
C PRO A 218 19.68 -4.12 5.96
N ALA A 219 20.98 -4.00 6.25
CA ALA A 219 22.06 -4.17 5.27
C ALA A 219 22.05 -5.54 4.59
N PHE A 220 21.55 -6.59 5.25
CA PHE A 220 21.55 -7.96 4.73
C PHE A 220 20.29 -8.36 3.95
N GLN A 221 19.33 -7.46 3.78
CA GLN A 221 18.08 -7.76 3.06
C GLN A 221 18.34 -8.23 1.62
N ARG A 222 19.26 -7.54 0.92
CA ARG A 222 19.64 -7.92 -0.46
C ARG A 222 20.33 -9.27 -0.53
N ASP A 223 21.21 -9.56 0.43
CA ASP A 223 21.90 -10.85 0.53
C ASP A 223 20.92 -12.00 0.77
N LEU A 224 19.92 -11.80 1.66
CA LEU A 224 18.90 -12.82 1.93
C LEU A 224 18.05 -13.11 0.69
N ILE A 225 17.66 -12.08 -0.06
CA ILE A 225 16.92 -12.26 -1.33
C ILE A 225 17.78 -13.06 -2.31
N ALA A 226 19.04 -12.66 -2.51
CA ALA A 226 19.96 -13.36 -3.39
C ALA A 226 20.19 -14.82 -2.95
N PHE A 227 20.31 -15.07 -1.66
CA PHE A 227 20.46 -16.39 -1.08
C PHE A 227 19.21 -17.25 -1.31
N ALA A 228 18.01 -16.73 -1.01
CA ALA A 228 16.76 -17.45 -1.16
C ALA A 228 16.39 -17.75 -2.63
N THR A 229 16.87 -16.92 -3.57
CA THR A 229 16.60 -17.12 -5.01
C THR A 229 17.55 -18.14 -5.64
N ARG A 230 18.77 -18.30 -5.09
CA ARG A 230 19.79 -19.24 -5.60
C ARG A 230 19.63 -20.66 -5.06
N ASN A 231 18.88 -20.83 -4.00
CA ASN A 231 18.68 -22.10 -3.32
C ASN A 231 17.20 -22.49 -3.31
#